data_7f5c4b25d19c32601f177b8ef80265c0
#
_entry.id   7f5c4b25d19c32601f177b8ef80265c0
#
_cell.length_a   1.000
_cell.length_b   1.000
_cell.length_c   1.000
_cell.angle_alpha   90.00
_cell.angle_beta   90.00
_cell.angle_gamma   90.00
#
_symmetry.space_group_name_H-M   'P 1'
#
loop_
_entity.id
_entity.type
_entity.pdbx_description
1 polymer ?
#
loop_
_entity_poly.entity_id
_entity_poly.type
_entity_poly.pdbx_seq_one_letter_code
_entity_poly.pdbx_strand_id
1 'polypeptide(L)'
;QTGRWPPHASKDIAVDVLSSLNTNGSGINIAELSENLATADVGPRKKLVTERIDTAELRMSGVERLRSQLEFLDESMALVGTLNTRFARSDAAAVSVRITDPASVKDGSVAVNVTTLAKPQVLEFSGYASADAAIGGGSLTVDFGSWSQDPSPVFTEDAARQKTITFSPESTLQDMAEALDSLDGVSAQIIDVGDGTFSLGVTSETGAENALRFTAGAGAAAELATFDFATDPSPGQVTAAGDASLDVNGITVTRATNTIDDVIAGMTIDLNAPTTTAANVSTEIDEEGSLQVFQGL
;
A
#
# COMPACT_ATOMS: atom_id res chain seq x y z
N GLN A 1 -16.34 -42.15 -36.48
CA GLN A 1 -17.00 -42.92 -37.52
C GLN A 1 -17.60 -41.96 -38.52
N THR A 2 -17.08 -42.06 -39.72
CA THR A 2 -17.30 -41.30 -40.93
C THR A 2 -18.63 -41.69 -41.56
N GLY A 3 -19.54 -40.77 -41.71
CA GLY A 3 -20.75 -40.92 -42.53
C GLY A 3 -20.64 -40.05 -43.78
N ARG A 4 -20.11 -40.63 -44.84
CA ARG A 4 -20.03 -40.06 -46.17
C ARG A 4 -21.30 -40.38 -46.92
N TRP A 5 -22.08 -39.38 -47.34
CA TRP A 5 -23.20 -39.55 -48.29
C TRP A 5 -22.72 -39.44 -49.72
N PRO A 6 -23.19 -40.29 -50.62
CA PRO A 6 -22.83 -40.24 -52.05
C PRO A 6 -23.62 -39.14 -52.76
N PRO A 7 -23.06 -38.58 -53.85
CA PRO A 7 -23.78 -37.62 -54.69
C PRO A 7 -24.77 -38.32 -55.62
N HIS A 8 -26.04 -37.93 -55.50
CA HIS A 8 -27.02 -38.23 -56.53
C HIS A 8 -26.79 -37.34 -57.73
N ALA A 9 -26.34 -37.92 -58.79
CA ALA A 9 -26.35 -37.30 -60.11
C ALA A 9 -27.78 -37.39 -60.66
N SER A 10 -28.54 -36.33 -60.54
CA SER A 10 -29.74 -36.13 -61.42
C SER A 10 -29.29 -35.39 -62.61
N LYS A 11 -29.23 -36.11 -63.71
CA LYS A 11 -29.20 -35.56 -65.07
C LYS A 11 -30.59 -35.02 -65.34
N ASP A 12 -30.91 -33.85 -64.93
CA ASP A 12 -32.05 -33.08 -65.43
C ASP A 12 -31.68 -32.60 -66.83
N ILE A 13 -32.23 -33.29 -67.85
CA ILE A 13 -32.35 -32.76 -69.19
C ILE A 13 -33.44 -31.69 -69.13
N ALA A 14 -33.08 -30.52 -68.54
CA ALA A 14 -33.84 -29.30 -68.80
C ALA A 14 -33.57 -28.97 -70.26
N VAL A 15 -34.53 -29.37 -71.15
CA VAL A 15 -34.55 -28.80 -72.44
C VAL A 15 -34.59 -27.32 -72.30
N ASP A 16 -33.52 -26.64 -72.69
CA ASP A 16 -33.43 -25.20 -72.61
C ASP A 16 -34.38 -24.57 -73.61
N VAL A 17 -35.63 -24.53 -73.22
CA VAL A 17 -36.74 -23.97 -74.02
C VAL A 17 -36.50 -22.49 -74.33
N LEU A 18 -35.79 -21.80 -73.47
CA LEU A 18 -35.37 -20.41 -73.67
C LEU A 18 -34.28 -20.32 -74.79
N SER A 19 -33.34 -21.22 -74.80
CA SER A 19 -32.32 -21.29 -75.89
C SER A 19 -32.96 -21.60 -77.21
N SER A 20 -33.93 -22.55 -77.25
CA SER A 20 -34.65 -22.93 -78.46
C SER A 20 -35.54 -21.81 -79.03
N LEU A 21 -36.21 -21.04 -78.14
CA LEU A 21 -37.02 -19.84 -78.47
C LEU A 21 -36.14 -18.70 -78.98
N ASN A 22 -34.94 -18.56 -78.45
CA ASN A 22 -34.01 -17.53 -78.90
C ASN A 22 -33.36 -17.77 -80.23
N THR A 23 -33.31 -19.06 -80.70
CA THR A 23 -32.64 -19.45 -81.95
C THR A 23 -33.61 -19.56 -83.16
N ASN A 24 -34.91 -19.85 -82.93
CA ASN A 24 -35.91 -20.09 -83.99
C ASN A 24 -37.17 -19.17 -83.91
N GLY A 25 -37.20 -18.17 -83.06
CA GLY A 25 -38.30 -17.23 -82.85
C GLY A 25 -38.02 -15.87 -83.46
N SER A 26 -38.82 -14.86 -83.09
CA SER A 26 -38.92 -13.50 -83.68
C SER A 26 -37.65 -12.61 -83.55
N GLY A 27 -36.49 -13.16 -83.33
CA GLY A 27 -35.22 -12.42 -83.17
C GLY A 27 -35.08 -11.64 -81.90
N ILE A 28 -35.96 -11.84 -80.93
CA ILE A 28 -35.91 -11.15 -79.60
C ILE A 28 -35.20 -12.08 -78.63
N ASN A 29 -34.07 -11.65 -78.13
CA ASN A 29 -33.31 -12.36 -77.07
C ASN A 29 -34.07 -12.22 -75.74
N ILE A 30 -34.88 -13.26 -75.45
CA ILE A 30 -35.72 -13.27 -74.23
C ILE A 30 -34.88 -13.22 -72.91
N ALA A 31 -33.68 -13.86 -72.95
CA ALA A 31 -32.79 -13.85 -71.82
C ALA A 31 -32.25 -12.44 -71.52
N GLU A 32 -31.83 -11.75 -72.61
CA GLU A 32 -31.35 -10.35 -72.52
C GLU A 32 -32.45 -9.37 -72.12
N LEU A 33 -33.66 -9.60 -72.67
CA LEU A 33 -34.86 -8.77 -72.31
C LEU A 33 -35.23 -9.00 -70.84
N SER A 34 -35.20 -10.21 -70.33
CA SER A 34 -35.48 -10.56 -68.94
C SER A 34 -34.47 -9.96 -68.03
N GLU A 35 -33.16 -10.01 -68.35
CA GLU A 35 -32.07 -9.43 -67.57
C GLU A 35 -32.15 -7.91 -67.57
N ASN A 36 -32.45 -7.29 -68.73
CA ASN A 36 -32.66 -5.84 -68.84
C ASN A 36 -33.86 -5.37 -68.01
N LEU A 37 -34.95 -6.14 -68.05
CA LEU A 37 -36.16 -5.81 -67.29
C LEU A 37 -35.94 -5.96 -65.78
N ALA A 38 -35.26 -7.06 -65.37
CA ALA A 38 -34.89 -7.27 -63.97
C ALA A 38 -33.94 -6.19 -63.50
N THR A 39 -32.98 -5.79 -64.32
CA THR A 39 -32.02 -4.71 -64.00
C THR A 39 -32.75 -3.36 -63.94
N ALA A 40 -33.71 -3.10 -64.78
CA ALA A 40 -34.49 -1.86 -64.77
C ALA A 40 -35.39 -1.75 -63.52
N ASP A 41 -35.97 -2.87 -63.05
CA ASP A 41 -36.81 -2.87 -61.84
C ASP A 41 -36.02 -2.88 -60.56
N VAL A 42 -34.96 -3.73 -60.49
CA VAL A 42 -34.19 -3.88 -59.25
C VAL A 42 -33.05 -2.86 -59.16
N GLY A 43 -32.49 -2.38 -60.26
CA GLY A 43 -31.36 -1.46 -60.35
C GLY A 43 -31.53 -0.20 -59.50
N PRO A 44 -32.64 0.55 -59.62
CA PRO A 44 -32.87 1.76 -58.81
C PRO A 44 -32.95 1.47 -57.31
N ARG A 45 -33.57 0.33 -56.93
CA ARG A 45 -33.69 -0.07 -55.51
C ARG A 45 -32.34 -0.49 -54.95
N LYS A 46 -31.57 -1.24 -55.73
CA LYS A 46 -30.21 -1.65 -55.33
C LYS A 46 -29.31 -0.42 -55.14
N LYS A 47 -29.38 0.53 -56.09
CA LYS A 47 -28.61 1.79 -55.96
C LYS A 47 -28.99 2.55 -54.73
N LEU A 48 -30.29 2.71 -54.45
CA LEU A 48 -30.76 3.41 -53.24
C LEU A 48 -30.28 2.73 -51.94
N VAL A 49 -30.29 1.40 -51.90
CA VAL A 49 -29.77 0.63 -50.72
C VAL A 49 -28.29 0.83 -50.57
N THR A 50 -27.54 0.75 -51.69
CA THR A 50 -26.06 0.96 -51.66
C THR A 50 -25.73 2.37 -51.16
N GLU A 51 -26.41 3.43 -51.67
CA GLU A 51 -26.21 4.78 -51.22
C GLU A 51 -26.54 4.99 -49.72
N ARG A 52 -27.54 4.25 -49.20
CA ARG A 52 -27.87 4.27 -47.77
C ARG A 52 -26.77 3.54 -46.95
N ILE A 53 -26.22 2.44 -47.43
CA ILE A 53 -25.12 1.71 -46.82
C ILE A 53 -23.89 2.62 -46.79
N ASP A 54 -23.49 3.21 -47.89
CA ASP A 54 -22.37 4.11 -48.01
C ASP A 54 -22.52 5.33 -47.06
N THR A 55 -23.73 5.88 -46.97
CA THR A 55 -24.01 6.95 -46.04
C THR A 55 -23.94 6.51 -44.57
N ALA A 56 -24.40 5.31 -44.26
CA ALA A 56 -24.32 4.75 -42.91
C ALA A 56 -22.86 4.44 -42.52
N GLU A 57 -22.05 3.90 -43.43
CA GLU A 57 -20.63 3.65 -43.23
C GLU A 57 -19.84 4.97 -43.00
N LEU A 58 -20.12 6.00 -43.79
CA LEU A 58 -19.54 7.32 -43.59
C LEU A 58 -19.89 7.91 -42.22
N ARG A 59 -21.15 7.73 -41.80
CA ARG A 59 -21.57 8.18 -40.43
C ARG A 59 -20.89 7.38 -39.34
N MET A 60 -20.82 6.05 -39.49
CA MET A 60 -20.12 5.18 -38.53
C MET A 60 -18.64 5.56 -38.42
N SER A 61 -17.97 5.71 -39.56
CA SER A 61 -16.57 6.15 -39.61
C SER A 61 -16.37 7.54 -38.97
N GLY A 62 -17.34 8.47 -39.17
CA GLY A 62 -17.34 9.77 -38.51
C GLY A 62 -17.49 9.69 -37.00
N VAL A 63 -18.37 8.82 -36.51
CA VAL A 63 -18.60 8.58 -35.08
C VAL A 63 -17.37 7.92 -34.45
N GLU A 64 -16.78 6.95 -35.11
CA GLU A 64 -15.57 6.29 -34.65
C GLU A 64 -14.37 7.26 -34.54
N ARG A 65 -14.24 8.16 -35.52
CA ARG A 65 -13.24 9.23 -35.46
C ARG A 65 -13.47 10.18 -34.29
N LEU A 66 -14.72 10.58 -34.08
CA LEU A 66 -15.06 11.45 -32.94
C LEU A 66 -14.79 10.76 -31.61
N ARG A 67 -15.11 9.47 -31.54
CA ARG A 67 -14.82 8.66 -30.35
C ARG A 67 -13.33 8.58 -30.07
N SER A 68 -12.51 8.27 -31.06
CA SER A 68 -11.05 8.23 -30.91
C SER A 68 -10.46 9.58 -30.49
N GLN A 69 -11.03 10.67 -31.00
CA GLN A 69 -10.58 12.02 -30.58
C GLN A 69 -11.01 12.37 -29.15
N LEU A 70 -12.16 11.90 -28.69
CA LEU A 70 -12.60 12.05 -27.31
C LEU A 70 -11.77 11.19 -26.36
N GLU A 71 -11.44 9.96 -26.75
CA GLU A 71 -10.56 9.08 -25.98
C GLU A 71 -9.15 9.72 -25.86
N PHE A 72 -8.61 10.26 -26.93
CA PHE A 72 -7.34 10.98 -26.92
C PHE A 72 -7.40 12.25 -26.05
N LEU A 73 -8.51 12.98 -26.08
CA LEU A 73 -8.69 14.16 -25.23
C LEU A 73 -8.77 13.77 -23.75
N ASP A 74 -9.50 12.69 -23.42
CA ASP A 74 -9.60 12.18 -22.04
C ASP A 74 -8.24 11.74 -21.52
N GLU A 75 -7.46 11.02 -22.33
CA GLU A 75 -6.09 10.62 -22.02
C GLU A 75 -5.16 11.84 -21.84
N SER A 76 -5.28 12.83 -22.71
CA SER A 76 -4.53 14.08 -22.62
C SER A 76 -4.91 14.90 -21.38
N MET A 77 -6.19 14.95 -21.01
CA MET A 77 -6.65 15.62 -19.79
C MET A 77 -6.20 14.90 -18.53
N ALA A 78 -6.19 13.56 -18.51
CA ALA A 78 -5.61 12.79 -17.43
C ALA A 78 -4.11 13.11 -17.25
N LEU A 79 -3.39 13.26 -18.34
CA LEU A 79 -1.97 13.63 -18.35
C LEU A 79 -1.75 15.05 -17.81
N VAL A 80 -2.62 16.01 -18.18
CA VAL A 80 -2.59 17.39 -17.64
C VAL A 80 -2.81 17.42 -16.12
N GLY A 81 -3.60 16.48 -15.56
CA GLY A 81 -3.76 16.32 -14.12
C GLY A 81 -2.45 15.97 -13.39
N THR A 82 -1.47 15.40 -14.09
CA THR A 82 -0.14 15.08 -13.52
C THR A 82 0.87 16.23 -13.63
N LEU A 83 0.56 17.30 -14.33
CA LEU A 83 1.45 18.46 -14.54
C LEU A 83 1.70 19.28 -13.27
N ASN A 84 0.95 19.06 -12.20
CA ASN A 84 1.10 19.77 -10.94
C ASN A 84 1.64 18.83 -9.84
N THR A 85 2.45 17.85 -10.22
CA THR A 85 3.15 17.01 -9.26
C THR A 85 4.16 17.85 -8.50
N ARG A 86 4.16 17.67 -7.17
CA ARG A 86 5.13 18.30 -6.28
C ARG A 86 6.09 17.24 -5.78
N PHE A 87 7.32 17.62 -5.56
CA PHE A 87 8.25 16.81 -4.79
C PHE A 87 8.65 17.55 -3.51
N ALA A 88 8.97 16.77 -2.51
CA ALA A 88 9.51 17.26 -1.26
C ALA A 88 10.96 16.82 -1.16
N ARG A 89 11.80 17.71 -0.68
CA ARG A 89 13.23 17.46 -0.46
C ARG A 89 13.65 17.96 0.90
N SER A 90 14.52 17.20 1.55
CA SER A 90 15.29 17.65 2.71
C SER A 90 16.75 17.85 2.29
N ASP A 91 17.40 18.90 2.79
CA ASP A 91 18.83 19.14 2.60
C ASP A 91 19.72 18.37 3.58
N ALA A 92 19.13 17.67 4.56
CA ALA A 92 19.83 16.86 5.55
C ALA A 92 19.33 15.40 5.55
N ALA A 93 20.25 14.45 5.53
CA ALA A 93 19.91 13.00 5.62
C ALA A 93 19.25 12.60 6.95
N ALA A 94 19.40 13.44 7.98
CA ALA A 94 18.77 13.23 9.29
C ALA A 94 17.24 13.30 9.24
N VAL A 95 16.67 13.95 8.21
CA VAL A 95 15.24 14.12 8.00
C VAL A 95 14.91 13.72 6.58
N SER A 96 14.07 12.71 6.41
CA SER A 96 13.50 12.32 5.11
C SER A 96 12.06 12.79 5.03
N VAL A 97 11.61 13.14 3.83
CA VAL A 97 10.25 13.64 3.63
C VAL A 97 9.64 13.00 2.39
N ARG A 98 8.34 12.75 2.45
CA ARG A 98 7.54 12.28 1.32
C ARG A 98 6.18 12.96 1.30
N ILE A 99 5.66 13.21 0.11
CA ILE A 99 4.31 13.73 -0.08
C ILE A 99 3.33 12.55 0.00
N THR A 100 2.33 12.66 0.87
CA THR A 100 1.26 11.68 1.06
C THR A 100 -0.08 12.16 0.51
N ASP A 101 -0.30 13.48 0.50
CA ASP A 101 -1.46 14.10 -0.12
C ASP A 101 -1.04 15.35 -0.91
N PRO A 102 -0.82 15.21 -2.24
CA PRO A 102 -0.38 16.33 -3.09
C PRO A 102 -1.34 17.51 -3.13
N ALA A 103 -2.63 17.28 -2.86
CA ALA A 103 -3.64 18.35 -2.89
C ALA A 103 -3.54 19.30 -1.69
N SER A 104 -3.02 18.81 -0.56
CA SER A 104 -2.88 19.57 0.68
C SER A 104 -1.51 20.26 0.80
N VAL A 105 -0.52 19.83 0.02
CA VAL A 105 0.84 20.40 0.07
C VAL A 105 0.87 21.78 -0.58
N LYS A 106 1.51 22.73 0.11
CA LYS A 106 1.79 24.08 -0.42
C LYS A 106 3.28 24.21 -0.72
N ASP A 107 3.59 25.00 -1.74
CA ASP A 107 4.98 25.34 -2.04
C ASP A 107 5.56 26.17 -0.89
N GLY A 108 6.79 25.88 -0.53
CA GLY A 108 7.46 26.57 0.55
C GLY A 108 8.62 25.81 1.15
N SER A 109 9.11 26.35 2.24
CA SER A 109 10.23 25.79 2.99
C SER A 109 9.90 25.80 4.48
N VAL A 110 10.24 24.70 5.14
CA VAL A 110 10.02 24.48 6.58
C VAL A 110 11.35 24.06 7.20
N ALA A 111 11.78 24.75 8.25
CA ALA A 111 12.94 24.37 9.03
C ALA A 111 12.56 23.31 10.07
N VAL A 112 13.22 22.16 10.06
CA VAL A 112 13.02 21.05 10.98
C VAL A 112 14.32 20.80 11.74
N ASN A 113 14.28 20.95 13.05
CA ASN A 113 15.42 20.65 13.93
C ASN A 113 15.05 19.51 14.86
N VAL A 114 15.70 18.36 14.71
CA VAL A 114 15.44 17.15 15.50
C VAL A 114 16.33 17.15 16.72
N THR A 115 15.73 17.23 17.92
CA THR A 115 16.44 17.21 19.20
C THR A 115 16.68 15.78 19.67
N THR A 116 15.63 14.96 19.68
CA THR A 116 15.68 13.55 20.08
C THR A 116 14.80 12.70 19.17
N LEU A 117 15.18 11.44 18.99
CA LEU A 117 14.34 10.44 18.35
C LEU A 117 13.44 9.74 19.38
N ALA A 118 12.27 9.30 18.94
CA ALA A 118 11.46 8.36 19.71
C ALA A 118 12.21 7.05 19.88
N LYS A 119 12.17 6.49 21.10
CA LYS A 119 12.85 5.25 21.45
C LYS A 119 11.88 4.29 22.12
N PRO A 120 12.01 2.98 21.87
CA PRO A 120 11.35 1.98 22.68
C PRO A 120 12.04 1.83 24.04
N GLN A 121 11.34 1.28 25.00
CA GLN A 121 12.01 0.69 26.17
C GLN A 121 12.60 -0.65 25.75
N VAL A 122 13.86 -0.88 26.13
CA VAL A 122 14.53 -2.18 25.99
C VAL A 122 14.91 -2.64 27.38
N LEU A 123 14.42 -3.83 27.73
CA LEU A 123 14.72 -4.52 28.98
C LEU A 123 15.53 -5.78 28.69
N GLU A 124 16.47 -6.08 29.55
CA GLU A 124 17.28 -7.30 29.52
C GLU A 124 17.18 -8.02 30.87
N PHE A 125 16.82 -9.30 30.81
CA PHE A 125 16.88 -10.20 31.93
C PHE A 125 17.90 -11.28 31.60
N SER A 126 19.08 -11.25 32.25
CA SER A 126 20.26 -12.02 31.89
C SER A 126 20.59 -13.13 32.89
N GLY A 127 21.53 -14.01 32.51
CA GLY A 127 22.11 -15.00 33.39
C GLY A 127 21.42 -16.37 33.39
N TYR A 128 20.60 -16.67 32.40
CA TYR A 128 19.94 -17.97 32.25
C TYR A 128 20.87 -18.99 31.59
N ALA A 129 20.84 -20.23 32.08
CA ALA A 129 21.70 -21.30 31.55
C ALA A 129 21.20 -21.88 30.21
N SER A 130 19.92 -21.69 29.87
CA SER A 130 19.30 -22.16 28.62
C SER A 130 17.97 -21.41 28.38
N ALA A 131 17.45 -21.52 27.15
CA ALA A 131 16.08 -21.04 26.81
C ALA A 131 15.01 -21.81 27.59
N ASP A 132 15.27 -23.08 27.97
CA ASP A 132 14.37 -23.93 28.75
C ASP A 132 14.59 -23.77 30.27
N ALA A 133 15.32 -22.74 30.72
CA ALA A 133 15.50 -22.46 32.14
C ALA A 133 14.14 -22.29 32.81
N ALA A 134 13.88 -23.01 33.91
CA ALA A 134 12.62 -22.93 34.62
C ALA A 134 12.45 -21.58 35.30
N ILE A 135 11.30 -20.92 35.08
CA ILE A 135 10.90 -19.69 35.75
C ILE A 135 9.87 -19.93 36.87
N GLY A 136 9.28 -21.14 36.88
CA GLY A 136 8.26 -21.53 37.84
C GLY A 136 6.91 -20.89 37.64
N GLY A 137 6.00 -21.15 38.56
CA GLY A 137 4.60 -20.70 38.45
C GLY A 137 4.29 -19.41 39.16
N GLY A 138 3.19 -18.79 38.76
CA GLY A 138 2.68 -17.56 39.36
C GLY A 138 2.01 -16.67 38.33
N SER A 139 1.75 -15.43 38.71
CA SER A 139 1.27 -14.42 37.78
C SER A 139 2.27 -13.27 37.64
N LEU A 140 2.37 -12.71 36.46
CA LEU A 140 3.08 -11.49 36.14
C LEU A 140 2.13 -10.50 35.54
N THR A 141 2.02 -9.33 36.11
CA THR A 141 1.26 -8.22 35.55
C THR A 141 2.18 -7.32 34.76
N VAL A 142 1.83 -7.07 33.52
CA VAL A 142 2.50 -6.17 32.58
C VAL A 142 1.65 -4.92 32.44
N ASP A 143 2.18 -3.81 32.91
CA ASP A 143 1.57 -2.50 32.79
C ASP A 143 2.28 -1.72 31.68
N PHE A 144 1.50 -0.96 30.92
CA PHE A 144 1.99 0.04 29.97
C PHE A 144 1.79 1.44 30.56
N GLY A 145 2.70 2.33 30.29
CA GLY A 145 2.62 3.69 30.81
C GLY A 145 3.93 4.46 30.62
N SER A 146 4.19 5.40 31.50
CA SER A 146 5.40 6.22 31.44
C SER A 146 6.16 6.26 32.77
N TRP A 147 7.50 6.27 32.68
CA TRP A 147 8.38 6.46 33.83
C TRP A 147 8.81 7.93 33.94
N SER A 148 8.54 8.55 35.08
CA SER A 148 9.15 9.82 35.49
C SER A 148 10.37 9.52 36.35
N GLN A 149 11.42 10.33 36.22
CA GLN A 149 12.68 10.17 36.97
C GLN A 149 12.94 11.22 38.03
N ASP A 150 12.05 12.20 38.21
CA ASP A 150 12.27 13.31 39.13
C ASP A 150 11.25 13.35 40.29
N PRO A 151 11.68 13.28 41.56
CA PRO A 151 13.03 13.04 42.09
C PRO A 151 13.41 11.55 42.21
N SER A 152 12.50 10.66 41.94
CA SER A 152 12.63 9.20 41.97
C SER A 152 11.80 8.57 40.84
N PRO A 153 12.11 7.36 40.40
CA PRO A 153 11.27 6.69 39.42
C PRO A 153 9.82 6.56 39.91
N VAL A 154 8.89 7.05 39.11
CA VAL A 154 7.45 6.89 39.33
C VAL A 154 6.83 6.44 38.02
N PHE A 155 6.08 5.35 38.10
CA PHE A 155 5.34 4.84 36.92
C PHE A 155 3.92 5.39 36.95
N THR A 156 3.51 5.98 35.84
CA THR A 156 2.12 6.35 35.56
C THR A 156 1.53 5.34 34.59
N GLU A 157 0.63 4.51 35.09
CA GLU A 157 0.06 3.39 34.32
C GLU A 157 -1.10 3.83 33.43
N ASP A 158 -1.21 3.16 32.27
CA ASP A 158 -2.43 3.11 31.47
C ASP A 158 -3.22 1.84 31.83
N ALA A 159 -4.15 1.97 32.76
CA ALA A 159 -4.93 0.86 33.26
C ALA A 159 -5.76 0.11 32.17
N ALA A 160 -6.00 0.77 31.02
CA ALA A 160 -6.72 0.14 29.91
C ALA A 160 -5.87 -0.90 29.17
N ARG A 161 -4.54 -0.78 29.21
CA ARG A 161 -3.61 -1.68 28.54
C ARG A 161 -2.99 -2.74 29.45
N GLN A 162 -3.29 -2.72 30.75
CA GLN A 162 -2.77 -3.71 31.71
C GLN A 162 -3.10 -5.14 31.29
N LYS A 163 -2.14 -6.05 31.38
CA LYS A 163 -2.28 -7.49 31.12
C LYS A 163 -1.69 -8.30 32.26
N THR A 164 -2.35 -9.39 32.62
CA THR A 164 -1.83 -10.36 33.58
C THR A 164 -1.65 -11.71 32.90
N ILE A 165 -0.43 -12.23 32.96
CA ILE A 165 -0.05 -13.52 32.43
C ILE A 165 0.07 -14.48 33.60
N THR A 166 -0.42 -15.71 33.45
CA THR A 166 -0.31 -16.75 34.46
C THR A 166 0.58 -17.88 33.96
N PHE A 167 1.58 -18.24 34.72
CA PHE A 167 2.55 -19.28 34.43
C PHE A 167 2.30 -20.53 35.30
N SER A 168 2.50 -21.70 34.73
CA SER A 168 2.46 -22.98 35.44
C SER A 168 3.77 -23.20 36.20
N PRO A 169 3.79 -24.09 37.22
CA PRO A 169 5.04 -24.41 37.92
C PRO A 169 6.19 -24.93 37.04
N GLU A 170 5.87 -25.42 35.84
CA GLU A 170 6.82 -26.00 34.88
C GLU A 170 7.19 -25.02 33.76
N SER A 171 6.70 -23.79 33.82
CA SER A 171 6.98 -22.77 32.79
C SER A 171 8.46 -22.40 32.72
N THR A 172 8.89 -22.17 31.51
CA THR A 172 10.29 -21.89 31.13
C THR A 172 10.48 -20.44 30.69
N LEU A 173 11.72 -20.03 30.48
CA LEU A 173 12.06 -18.73 29.90
C LEU A 173 11.48 -18.57 28.49
N GLN A 174 11.41 -19.68 27.73
CA GLN A 174 10.77 -19.71 26.41
C GLN A 174 9.27 -19.38 26.52
N ASP A 175 8.57 -19.99 27.48
CA ASP A 175 7.14 -19.70 27.70
C ASP A 175 6.92 -18.21 28.07
N MET A 176 7.86 -17.62 28.84
CA MET A 176 7.83 -16.19 29.16
C MET A 176 7.98 -15.34 27.91
N ALA A 177 8.98 -15.63 27.06
CA ALA A 177 9.22 -14.93 25.83
C ALA A 177 7.97 -14.96 24.91
N GLU A 178 7.42 -16.15 24.69
CA GLU A 178 6.21 -16.33 23.86
C GLU A 178 4.99 -15.59 24.43
N ALA A 179 4.82 -15.64 25.74
CA ALA A 179 3.72 -14.95 26.40
C ALA A 179 3.83 -13.42 26.27
N LEU A 180 5.03 -12.86 26.44
CA LEU A 180 5.26 -11.43 26.28
C LEU A 180 5.15 -10.98 24.81
N ASP A 181 5.71 -11.76 23.87
CA ASP A 181 5.65 -11.48 22.43
C ASP A 181 4.21 -11.53 21.89
N SER A 182 3.32 -12.26 22.56
CA SER A 182 1.88 -12.31 22.24
C SER A 182 1.10 -11.03 22.61
N LEU A 183 1.72 -10.14 23.40
CA LEU A 183 1.10 -8.87 23.80
C LEU A 183 1.25 -7.82 22.70
N ASP A 184 0.17 -7.09 22.45
CA ASP A 184 0.19 -5.97 21.50
C ASP A 184 1.16 -4.87 22.00
N GLY A 185 2.07 -4.45 21.12
CA GLY A 185 3.07 -3.42 21.43
C GLY A 185 4.29 -3.91 22.22
N VAL A 186 4.49 -5.21 22.36
CA VAL A 186 5.68 -5.83 22.99
C VAL A 186 6.30 -6.84 22.06
N SER A 187 7.61 -6.86 21.98
CA SER A 187 8.38 -7.92 21.33
C SER A 187 9.36 -8.52 22.34
N ALA A 188 9.41 -9.84 22.43
CA ALA A 188 10.28 -10.54 23.36
C ALA A 188 11.04 -11.66 22.66
N GLN A 189 12.34 -11.76 22.93
CA GLN A 189 13.19 -12.77 22.32
C GLN A 189 14.27 -13.24 23.29
N ILE A 190 14.66 -14.52 23.18
CA ILE A 190 15.79 -15.07 23.90
C ILE A 190 17.04 -14.94 23.05
N ILE A 191 18.10 -14.39 23.61
CA ILE A 191 19.37 -14.11 22.97
C ILE A 191 20.44 -14.99 23.61
N ASP A 192 21.12 -15.79 22.80
CA ASP A 192 22.39 -16.48 23.24
C ASP A 192 23.51 -15.45 23.26
N VAL A 193 24.05 -15.17 24.45
CA VAL A 193 25.07 -14.14 24.64
C VAL A 193 26.46 -14.63 24.13
N GLY A 194 26.63 -15.94 23.94
CA GLY A 194 27.83 -16.51 23.37
C GLY A 194 28.91 -16.91 24.42
N ASP A 195 28.63 -16.69 25.71
CA ASP A 195 29.47 -17.12 26.83
C ASP A 195 28.92 -18.36 27.57
N GLY A 196 27.88 -18.97 27.00
CA GLY A 196 27.13 -20.08 27.56
C GLY A 196 25.93 -19.64 28.40
N THR A 197 25.58 -18.36 28.38
CA THR A 197 24.37 -17.83 29.02
C THR A 197 23.39 -17.26 28.00
N PHE A 198 22.16 -17.17 28.43
CA PHE A 198 21.04 -16.61 27.67
C PHE A 198 20.44 -15.41 28.37
N SER A 199 19.96 -14.44 27.61
CA SER A 199 19.22 -13.27 28.07
C SER A 199 17.85 -13.22 27.41
N LEU A 200 16.82 -12.84 28.17
CA LEU A 200 15.53 -12.44 27.63
C LEU A 200 15.57 -10.92 27.35
N GLY A 201 15.48 -10.55 26.07
CA GLY A 201 15.30 -9.18 25.64
C GLY A 201 13.82 -8.89 25.43
N VAL A 202 13.32 -7.80 26.01
CA VAL A 202 11.95 -7.32 25.84
C VAL A 202 11.99 -5.90 25.33
N THR A 203 11.25 -5.62 24.26
CA THR A 203 11.22 -4.30 23.60
C THR A 203 9.78 -3.85 23.48
N SER A 204 9.48 -2.64 23.93
CA SER A 204 8.17 -2.00 23.73
C SER A 204 8.11 -1.29 22.36
N GLU A 205 6.94 -0.75 22.01
CA GLU A 205 6.85 0.28 20.96
C GLU A 205 7.59 1.57 21.40
N THR A 206 7.89 2.41 20.40
CA THR A 206 8.48 3.73 20.65
C THR A 206 7.50 4.67 21.35
N GLY A 207 8.01 5.64 22.10
CA GLY A 207 7.23 6.65 22.78
C GLY A 207 7.19 6.48 24.29
N ALA A 208 7.19 7.61 25.00
CA ALA A 208 7.31 7.63 26.46
C ALA A 208 6.18 6.86 27.16
N GLU A 209 4.96 6.87 26.59
CA GLU A 209 3.78 6.20 27.16
C GLU A 209 3.74 4.69 26.87
N ASN A 210 4.70 4.16 26.12
CA ASN A 210 4.84 2.75 25.82
C ASN A 210 5.90 2.05 26.70
N ALA A 211 6.33 2.69 27.78
CA ALA A 211 7.16 2.05 28.78
C ALA A 211 6.41 0.93 29.50
N LEU A 212 7.15 -0.09 29.89
CA LEU A 212 6.65 -1.26 30.57
C LEU A 212 7.00 -1.22 32.07
N ARG A 213 6.14 -1.84 32.87
CA ARG A 213 6.39 -2.19 34.26
C ARG A 213 5.92 -3.62 34.50
N PHE A 214 6.76 -4.44 35.09
CA PHE A 214 6.40 -5.80 35.46
C PHE A 214 6.25 -5.91 36.97
N THR A 215 5.15 -6.54 37.39
CA THR A 215 4.85 -6.79 38.79
C THR A 215 4.51 -8.26 39.01
N ALA A 216 5.30 -8.95 39.81
CA ALA A 216 5.04 -10.34 40.17
C ALA A 216 3.90 -10.43 41.16
N GLY A 217 2.97 -11.39 40.93
CA GLY A 217 1.86 -11.62 41.83
C GLY A 217 2.30 -12.24 43.15
N ALA A 218 1.44 -12.08 44.17
CA ALA A 218 1.68 -12.71 45.47
C ALA A 218 1.75 -14.22 45.34
N GLY A 219 2.87 -14.83 45.80
CA GLY A 219 3.12 -16.28 45.68
C GLY A 219 3.73 -16.72 44.34
N ALA A 220 4.21 -15.81 43.52
CA ALA A 220 5.03 -16.15 42.38
C ALA A 220 6.29 -16.90 42.82
N ALA A 221 6.78 -17.84 41.97
CA ALA A 221 8.04 -18.50 42.18
C ALA A 221 9.21 -17.50 42.25
N ALA A 222 10.27 -17.84 42.95
CA ALA A 222 11.40 -16.92 43.15
C ALA A 222 12.05 -16.49 41.83
N GLU A 223 12.14 -17.40 40.87
CA GLU A 223 12.68 -17.18 39.55
C GLU A 223 11.76 -16.24 38.75
N LEU A 224 10.43 -16.41 38.82
CA LEU A 224 9.44 -15.53 38.19
C LEU A 224 9.49 -14.12 38.81
N ALA A 225 9.72 -14.04 40.14
CA ALA A 225 9.82 -12.74 40.82
C ALA A 225 11.09 -11.94 40.44
N THR A 226 12.07 -12.54 39.77
CA THR A 226 13.24 -11.79 39.27
C THR A 226 12.90 -10.84 38.11
N PHE A 227 11.77 -11.04 37.47
CA PHE A 227 11.27 -10.12 36.42
C PHE A 227 10.56 -8.88 37.00
N ASP A 228 10.30 -8.84 38.31
CA ASP A 228 9.63 -7.70 38.96
C ASP A 228 10.54 -6.47 39.04
N PHE A 229 10.09 -5.37 38.48
CA PHE A 229 10.70 -4.05 38.63
C PHE A 229 9.63 -2.97 38.85
N ALA A 230 8.67 -3.25 39.71
CA ALA A 230 7.51 -2.40 39.97
C ALA A 230 7.84 -0.96 40.41
N THR A 231 9.04 -0.74 40.95
CA THR A 231 9.44 0.56 41.54
C THR A 231 10.60 1.25 40.82
N ASP A 232 11.44 0.50 40.11
CA ASP A 232 12.62 1.05 39.44
C ASP A 232 12.98 0.15 38.21
N PRO A 233 12.94 0.68 36.98
CA PRO A 233 13.28 -0.06 35.79
C PRO A 233 14.81 -0.25 35.62
N SER A 234 15.63 0.55 36.34
CA SER A 234 17.08 0.65 36.11
C SER A 234 17.85 -0.68 36.11
N PRO A 235 17.52 -1.69 36.95
CA PRO A 235 18.30 -2.93 36.97
C PRO A 235 18.25 -3.75 35.68
N GLY A 236 17.16 -3.66 34.91
CA GLY A 236 17.01 -4.39 33.65
C GLY A 236 16.88 -3.49 32.43
N GLN A 237 16.92 -2.18 32.58
CA GLN A 237 16.67 -1.26 31.48
C GLN A 237 17.93 -0.91 30.70
N VAL A 238 18.02 -1.39 29.46
CA VAL A 238 19.08 -1.04 28.50
C VAL A 238 18.80 0.31 27.82
N THR A 239 17.54 0.55 27.47
CA THR A 239 17.09 1.81 26.88
C THR A 239 15.76 2.22 27.50
N ALA A 240 15.64 3.50 27.87
CA ALA A 240 14.35 4.07 28.33
C ALA A 240 13.46 4.43 27.13
N ALA A 241 12.17 4.18 27.29
CA ALA A 241 11.17 4.68 26.35
C ALA A 241 11.20 6.22 26.31
N GLY A 242 10.97 6.79 25.16
CA GLY A 242 10.98 8.24 25.02
C GLY A 242 10.38 8.68 23.69
N ASP A 243 9.87 9.92 23.70
CA ASP A 243 9.28 10.55 22.54
C ASP A 243 10.35 11.20 21.65
N ALA A 244 10.02 11.31 20.37
CA ALA A 244 10.70 12.22 19.46
C ALA A 244 10.37 13.67 19.86
N SER A 245 11.41 14.52 19.86
CA SER A 245 11.25 15.97 20.03
C SER A 245 11.93 16.68 18.88
N LEU A 246 11.18 17.55 18.23
CA LEU A 246 11.67 18.34 17.10
C LEU A 246 11.06 19.74 17.14
N ASP A 247 11.79 20.71 16.57
CA ASP A 247 11.26 22.05 16.34
C ASP A 247 10.92 22.22 14.85
N VAL A 248 9.71 22.65 14.58
CA VAL A 248 9.22 22.96 13.23
C VAL A 248 9.00 24.47 13.13
N ASN A 249 9.83 25.17 12.38
CA ASN A 249 9.86 26.65 12.32
C ASN A 249 9.93 27.31 13.72
N GLY A 250 10.66 26.69 14.69
CA GLY A 250 10.80 27.19 16.04
C GLY A 250 9.65 26.81 16.99
N ILE A 251 8.72 25.98 16.56
CA ILE A 251 7.65 25.42 17.40
C ILE A 251 8.03 24.00 17.78
N THR A 252 8.18 23.74 19.06
CA THR A 252 8.50 22.40 19.58
C THR A 252 7.30 21.47 19.44
N VAL A 253 7.54 20.31 18.86
CA VAL A 253 6.57 19.23 18.65
C VAL A 253 7.13 17.95 19.26
N THR A 254 6.28 17.19 19.95
CA THR A 254 6.62 15.89 20.53
C THR A 254 5.71 14.81 19.97
N ARG A 255 6.30 13.67 19.57
CA ARG A 255 5.56 12.52 19.02
C ARG A 255 6.14 11.19 19.51
N ALA A 256 5.27 10.22 19.70
CA ALA A 256 5.66 8.88 20.15
C ALA A 256 6.42 8.07 19.07
N THR A 257 6.42 8.52 17.81
CA THR A 257 7.02 7.82 16.68
C THR A 257 8.01 8.70 15.94
N ASN A 258 8.93 8.10 15.17
CA ASN A 258 9.86 8.80 14.29
C ASN A 258 9.29 9.07 12.90
N THR A 259 8.12 8.51 12.58
CA THR A 259 7.36 8.81 11.36
C THR A 259 6.19 9.70 11.73
N ILE A 260 6.16 10.92 11.21
CA ILE A 260 5.25 12.00 11.62
C ILE A 260 4.49 12.47 10.37
N ASP A 261 3.17 12.37 10.39
CA ASP A 261 2.29 12.67 9.25
C ASP A 261 1.27 13.79 9.52
N ASP A 262 1.26 14.33 10.74
CA ASP A 262 0.26 15.28 11.22
C ASP A 262 0.79 16.71 11.46
N VAL A 263 2.07 16.97 11.22
CA VAL A 263 2.71 18.27 11.51
C VAL A 263 2.75 19.17 10.27
N ILE A 264 2.99 18.61 9.10
CA ILE A 264 2.98 19.36 7.83
C ILE A 264 1.90 18.75 6.93
N ALA A 265 0.93 19.57 6.56
CA ALA A 265 -0.23 19.10 5.79
C ALA A 265 0.22 18.43 4.47
N GLY A 266 -0.27 17.20 4.24
CA GLY A 266 0.01 16.41 3.03
C GLY A 266 1.40 15.79 2.94
N MET A 267 2.19 15.85 4.03
CA MET A 267 3.55 15.31 4.06
C MET A 267 3.76 14.39 5.26
N THR A 268 4.57 13.37 5.07
CA THR A 268 5.14 12.58 6.15
C THR A 268 6.63 12.91 6.27
N ILE A 269 7.07 13.09 7.50
CA ILE A 269 8.45 13.32 7.90
C ILE A 269 8.94 12.06 8.60
N ASP A 270 10.06 11.51 8.16
CA ASP A 270 10.77 10.41 8.83
C ASP A 270 12.05 10.96 9.47
N LEU A 271 12.14 10.83 10.78
CA LEU A 271 13.29 11.26 11.58
C LEU A 271 14.32 10.12 11.65
N ASN A 272 15.49 10.34 11.06
CA ASN A 272 16.56 9.33 10.99
C ASN A 272 17.66 9.54 12.04
N ALA A 273 17.93 10.80 12.40
CA ALA A 273 18.93 11.17 13.40
C ALA A 273 18.65 12.56 14.00
N PRO A 274 19.16 12.86 15.20
CA PRO A 274 19.20 14.22 15.71
C PRO A 274 19.99 15.14 14.78
N THR A 275 19.57 16.39 14.64
CA THR A 275 20.23 17.40 13.81
C THR A 275 21.09 18.34 14.67
N THR A 276 22.22 18.79 14.12
CA THR A 276 23.03 19.85 14.72
C THR A 276 22.65 21.24 14.22
N THR A 277 22.10 21.29 13.02
CA THR A 277 21.51 22.47 12.38
C THR A 277 20.17 22.07 11.80
N ALA A 278 19.21 22.97 11.80
CA ALA A 278 17.90 22.68 11.24
C ALA A 278 18.00 22.21 9.79
N ALA A 279 17.35 21.11 9.48
CA ALA A 279 17.15 20.63 8.12
C ALA A 279 16.13 21.53 7.43
N ASN A 280 16.39 21.90 6.19
CA ASN A 280 15.46 22.66 5.38
C ASN A 280 14.66 21.70 4.50
N VAL A 281 13.38 21.58 4.78
CA VAL A 281 12.41 20.81 4.00
C VAL A 281 11.76 21.75 3.01
N SER A 282 12.01 21.57 1.72
CA SER A 282 11.41 22.37 0.63
C SER A 282 10.42 21.53 -0.17
N THR A 283 9.38 22.18 -0.63
CA THR A 283 8.39 21.65 -1.56
C THR A 283 8.33 22.53 -2.80
N GLU A 284 8.47 21.91 -3.95
CA GLU A 284 8.53 22.59 -5.26
C GLU A 284 7.68 21.82 -6.26
N ILE A 285 7.20 22.54 -7.30
CA ILE A 285 6.54 21.92 -8.44
C ILE A 285 7.60 21.17 -9.26
N ASP A 286 7.29 19.97 -9.69
CA ASP A 286 8.12 19.21 -10.62
C ASP A 286 8.03 19.79 -12.04
N GLU A 287 8.81 20.84 -12.30
CA GLU A 287 8.85 21.49 -13.61
C GLU A 287 9.44 20.56 -14.67
N GLU A 288 10.38 19.71 -14.30
CA GLU A 288 11.09 18.81 -15.24
C GLU A 288 10.19 17.64 -15.65
N GLY A 289 9.47 17.02 -14.72
CA GLY A 289 8.44 16.03 -15.01
C GLY A 289 7.27 16.61 -15.81
N SER A 290 6.86 17.84 -15.49
CA SER A 290 5.84 18.57 -16.24
C SER A 290 6.25 18.84 -17.69
N LEU A 291 7.50 19.23 -17.96
CA LEU A 291 8.03 19.43 -19.30
C LEU A 291 8.12 18.13 -20.11
N GLN A 292 8.48 17.01 -19.51
CA GLN A 292 8.52 15.71 -20.19
C GLN A 292 7.13 15.27 -20.64
N VAL A 293 6.11 15.54 -19.84
CA VAL A 293 4.71 15.26 -20.21
C VAL A 293 4.30 16.11 -21.42
N PHE A 294 4.67 17.39 -21.48
CA PHE A 294 4.39 18.25 -22.63
C PHE A 294 5.13 17.84 -23.90
N GLN A 295 6.32 17.25 -23.78
CA GLN A 295 7.10 16.79 -24.95
C GLN A 295 6.61 15.44 -25.48
N GLY A 296 5.85 14.68 -24.71
CA GLY A 296 5.25 13.40 -25.09
C GLY A 296 3.84 13.53 -25.69
N LEU A 297 3.23 14.70 -25.65
CA LEU A 297 1.94 15.06 -26.27
C LEU A 297 2.16 15.56 -27.72
#